data_83ae4e43fde199856dc8a74f32c3bbe9
#
_entry.id   83ae4e43fde199856dc8a74f32c3bbe9
#
_cell.length_a   1.000
_cell.length_b   1.000
_cell.length_c   1.000
_cell.angle_alpha   90.00
_cell.angle_beta   90.00
_cell.angle_gamma   90.00
#
_symmetry.space_group_name_H-M   'P 1'
#
loop_
_entity.id
_entity.type
_entity.pdbx_description
1 polymer ?
#
loop_
_entity_poly.entity_id
_entity_poly.type
_entity_poly.pdbx_seq_one_letter_code
_entity_poly.pdbx_strand_id
1 'polypeptide(L)'
;MWSSSSSSDSESRSHTDSFKSNSKEASFTAFKVSEAKEVVDVCRILLKKEEEEEDDDDEEKRDGGPGLEHALSALLPKLQTRILARILKQLRQPAVAWSLFRWAQRQPLFMHDYYTFYALIHVLGKAGDLDGIWTVVDDMRNAGLRVKPIPFTILISAYGKSGMLKEAEMTLHSMREFHCKPNVYTYNAILFALLHNNRPERALFTFSKMLHSGCAPDETTFN
;
A
#
# COMPACT_ATOMS: atom_id res chain seq x y z
N MET A 1 14.85 -5.50 -74.33
CA MET A 1 14.71 -6.94 -74.70
C MET A 1 14.95 -7.69 -73.39
N TRP A 2 13.85 -8.20 -72.87
CA TRP A 2 13.64 -9.54 -72.39
C TRP A 2 14.46 -9.90 -71.10
N SER A 3 13.90 -10.27 -70.03
CA SER A 3 12.67 -10.90 -69.52
C SER A 3 13.08 -11.93 -68.47
N SER A 4 12.39 -11.84 -67.37
CA SER A 4 11.76 -12.93 -66.61
C SER A 4 12.65 -13.96 -65.93
N SER A 5 12.48 -14.19 -64.73
CA SER A 5 11.55 -15.00 -63.94
C SER A 5 12.38 -15.68 -62.87
N SER A 6 12.06 -16.02 -61.73
CA SER A 6 10.84 -16.40 -61.03
C SER A 6 11.23 -16.81 -59.63
N SER A 7 10.53 -16.30 -58.70
CA SER A 7 9.69 -16.96 -57.69
C SER A 7 10.27 -18.13 -56.86
N SER A 8 9.91 -18.02 -55.64
CA SER A 8 9.67 -19.01 -54.58
C SER A 8 10.83 -19.35 -53.69
N ASP A 9 10.78 -18.76 -52.49
CA ASP A 9 10.95 -19.47 -51.21
C ASP A 9 10.70 -18.49 -50.06
N SER A 10 9.41 -18.28 -49.76
CA SER A 10 9.02 -17.55 -48.52
C SER A 10 7.73 -18.12 -47.93
N GLU A 11 7.74 -19.41 -47.58
CA GLU A 11 6.62 -20.00 -46.84
C GLU A 11 7.10 -21.17 -45.96
N SER A 12 7.89 -20.90 -44.94
CA SER A 12 8.09 -21.89 -43.89
C SER A 12 8.61 -21.33 -42.55
N ARG A 13 8.51 -20.02 -42.31
CA ARG A 13 8.95 -19.43 -41.01
C ARG A 13 7.84 -18.87 -40.11
N SER A 14 6.57 -18.88 -40.50
CA SER A 14 5.47 -18.25 -39.74
C SER A 14 4.68 -19.17 -38.81
N HIS A 15 4.90 -20.50 -38.85
CA HIS A 15 4.12 -21.45 -38.03
C HIS A 15 4.75 -21.88 -36.73
N THR A 16 6.05 -21.63 -36.47
CA THR A 16 6.72 -22.01 -35.25
C THR A 16 6.72 -20.93 -34.19
N ASP A 17 6.55 -19.64 -34.58
CA ASP A 17 6.54 -18.52 -33.62
C ASP A 17 5.18 -18.32 -32.95
N SER A 18 4.08 -18.68 -33.63
CA SER A 18 2.73 -18.59 -33.06
C SER A 18 2.47 -19.64 -31.96
N PHE A 19 3.12 -20.79 -32.04
CA PHE A 19 2.96 -21.85 -31.03
C PHE A 19 3.77 -21.57 -29.73
N LYS A 20 4.89 -20.85 -29.84
CA LYS A 20 5.72 -20.46 -28.68
C LYS A 20 5.15 -19.28 -27.90
N SER A 21 4.40 -18.37 -28.55
CA SER A 21 3.73 -17.26 -27.86
C SER A 21 2.53 -17.74 -27.04
N ASN A 22 1.74 -18.66 -27.60
CA ASN A 22 0.56 -19.21 -26.92
C ASN A 22 0.92 -20.06 -25.68
N SER A 23 2.05 -20.77 -25.69
CA SER A 23 2.50 -21.54 -24.51
C SER A 23 3.03 -20.65 -23.39
N LYS A 24 3.66 -19.51 -23.72
CA LYS A 24 4.11 -18.53 -22.70
C LYS A 24 2.94 -17.73 -22.10
N GLU A 25 1.95 -17.37 -22.90
CA GLU A 25 0.74 -16.71 -22.41
C GLU A 25 -0.12 -17.64 -21.55
N ALA A 26 -0.28 -18.90 -21.96
CA ALA A 26 -0.98 -19.90 -21.16
C ALA A 26 -0.25 -20.21 -19.85
N SER A 27 1.07 -20.27 -19.85
CA SER A 27 1.90 -20.44 -18.66
C SER A 27 1.82 -19.19 -17.74
N PHE A 28 1.83 -17.99 -18.30
CA PHE A 28 1.72 -16.74 -17.55
C PHE A 28 0.32 -16.51 -16.97
N THR A 29 -0.74 -16.90 -17.67
CA THR A 29 -2.11 -16.86 -17.14
C THR A 29 -2.34 -17.92 -16.08
N ALA A 30 -1.85 -19.15 -16.25
CA ALA A 30 -1.91 -20.20 -15.24
C ALA A 30 -1.13 -19.82 -13.97
N PHE A 31 0.03 -19.20 -14.11
CA PHE A 31 0.81 -18.68 -12.98
C PHE A 31 0.05 -17.59 -12.22
N LYS A 32 -0.56 -16.62 -12.91
CA LYS A 32 -1.41 -15.57 -12.29
C LYS A 32 -2.63 -16.14 -11.57
N VAL A 33 -3.24 -17.19 -12.12
CA VAL A 33 -4.41 -17.84 -11.50
C VAL A 33 -4.01 -18.60 -10.24
N SER A 34 -2.87 -19.32 -10.26
CA SER A 34 -2.33 -20.02 -9.09
C SER A 34 -1.97 -19.01 -7.97
N GLU A 35 -1.27 -17.94 -8.32
CA GLU A 35 -0.92 -16.86 -7.38
C GLU A 35 -2.17 -16.19 -6.78
N ALA A 36 -3.20 -15.96 -7.59
CA ALA A 36 -4.46 -15.40 -7.12
C ALA A 36 -5.18 -16.33 -6.13
N LYS A 37 -5.14 -17.65 -6.35
CA LYS A 37 -5.75 -18.63 -5.46
C LYS A 37 -5.07 -18.67 -4.10
N GLU A 38 -3.74 -18.74 -4.06
CA GLU A 38 -2.96 -18.74 -2.81
C GLU A 38 -3.20 -17.46 -2.00
N VAL A 39 -3.23 -16.29 -2.66
CA VAL A 39 -3.57 -15.02 -2.01
C VAL A 39 -4.98 -15.05 -1.42
N VAL A 40 -5.96 -15.57 -2.16
CA VAL A 40 -7.35 -15.68 -1.69
C VAL A 40 -7.46 -16.63 -0.50
N ASP A 41 -6.77 -17.76 -0.51
CA ASP A 41 -6.80 -18.73 0.57
C ASP A 41 -6.17 -18.17 1.85
N VAL A 42 -5.04 -17.49 1.75
CA VAL A 42 -4.42 -16.78 2.89
C VAL A 42 -5.33 -15.67 3.41
N CYS A 43 -5.90 -14.85 2.53
CA CYS A 43 -6.85 -13.80 2.94
C CYS A 43 -8.06 -14.40 3.66
N ARG A 44 -8.60 -15.52 3.17
CA ARG A 44 -9.76 -16.18 3.80
C ARG A 44 -9.46 -16.67 5.20
N ILE A 45 -8.28 -17.26 5.41
CA ILE A 45 -7.84 -17.73 6.73
C ILE A 45 -7.63 -16.56 7.68
N LEU A 46 -6.98 -15.49 7.22
CA LEU A 46 -6.74 -14.28 8.03
C LEU A 46 -8.03 -13.56 8.37
N LEU A 47 -8.99 -13.46 7.44
CA LEU A 47 -10.28 -12.83 7.68
C LEU A 47 -11.15 -13.63 8.67
N LYS A 48 -11.09 -14.98 8.62
CA LYS A 48 -11.73 -15.80 9.65
C LYS A 48 -11.15 -15.55 11.04
N LYS A 49 -9.82 -15.41 11.12
CA LYS A 49 -9.18 -15.07 12.39
C LYS A 49 -9.61 -13.68 12.89
N GLU A 50 -9.84 -12.71 12.00
CA GLU A 50 -10.39 -11.40 12.37
C GLU A 50 -11.80 -11.52 12.96
N GLU A 51 -12.66 -12.41 12.43
CA GLU A 51 -14.02 -12.64 12.94
C GLU A 51 -13.99 -13.35 14.31
N GLU A 52 -13.08 -14.31 14.49
CA GLU A 52 -12.93 -15.06 15.75
C GLU A 52 -12.35 -14.19 16.88
N GLU A 53 -11.52 -13.19 16.58
CA GLU A 53 -10.95 -12.26 17.58
C GLU A 53 -11.94 -11.17 18.03
N GLU A 54 -13.04 -10.92 17.29
CA GLU A 54 -14.10 -10.00 17.70
C GLU A 54 -15.03 -10.61 18.76
N ASP A 55 -15.11 -11.96 18.84
CA ASP A 55 -16.04 -12.68 19.72
C ASP A 55 -15.42 -13.17 21.05
N ASP A 56 -14.07 -13.14 21.20
CA ASP A 56 -13.38 -13.71 22.37
C ASP A 56 -12.55 -12.64 23.11
N ASP A 57 -12.97 -12.31 24.34
CA ASP A 57 -12.20 -11.49 25.31
C ASP A 57 -11.00 -12.23 25.95
N ASP A 58 -10.72 -13.48 25.57
CA ASP A 58 -9.66 -14.30 26.15
C ASP A 58 -8.29 -14.12 25.46
N GLU A 59 -7.39 -13.42 26.12
CA GLU A 59 -6.01 -13.09 25.65
C GLU A 59 -5.08 -14.30 25.39
N GLU A 60 -5.46 -15.55 25.79
CA GLU A 60 -4.54 -16.70 25.82
C GLU A 60 -4.46 -17.53 24.53
N LYS A 61 -5.27 -17.23 23.50
CA LYS A 61 -5.31 -17.99 22.22
C LYS A 61 -4.72 -17.30 21.01
N ARG A 62 -3.77 -16.41 21.19
CA ARG A 62 -3.18 -15.59 20.10
C ARG A 62 -2.16 -16.30 19.19
N ASP A 63 -2.03 -17.61 19.28
CA ASP A 63 -1.12 -18.36 18.41
C ASP A 63 -1.87 -18.82 17.16
N GLY A 64 -1.35 -18.40 15.99
CA GLY A 64 -1.98 -18.72 14.70
C GLY A 64 -2.10 -20.23 14.52
N GLY A 65 -3.33 -20.72 14.48
CA GLY A 65 -3.60 -22.14 14.36
C GLY A 65 -2.89 -22.79 13.16
N PRO A 66 -2.71 -24.11 13.17
CA PRO A 66 -1.89 -24.86 12.19
C PRO A 66 -2.27 -24.59 10.72
N GLY A 67 -3.46 -24.10 10.45
CA GLY A 67 -3.91 -23.75 9.11
C GLY A 67 -3.26 -22.48 8.54
N LEU A 68 -3.01 -21.47 9.40
CA LEU A 68 -2.39 -20.21 8.97
C LEU A 68 -0.90 -20.41 8.67
N GLU A 69 -0.18 -21.11 9.54
CA GLU A 69 1.25 -21.41 9.30
C GLU A 69 1.45 -22.24 8.04
N HIS A 70 0.59 -23.23 7.81
CA HIS A 70 0.64 -24.04 6.59
C HIS A 70 0.37 -23.20 5.34
N ALA A 71 -0.64 -22.33 5.36
CA ALA A 71 -0.97 -21.45 4.24
C ALA A 71 0.14 -20.42 3.98
N LEU A 72 0.73 -19.85 5.04
CA LEU A 72 1.87 -18.94 4.94
C LEU A 72 3.13 -19.66 4.45
N SER A 73 3.37 -20.89 4.87
CA SER A 73 4.51 -21.71 4.40
C SER A 73 4.39 -22.03 2.91
N ALA A 74 3.18 -22.29 2.42
CA ALA A 74 2.93 -22.48 0.98
C ALA A 74 3.18 -21.19 0.16
N LEU A 75 2.99 -20.03 0.77
CA LEU A 75 3.23 -18.72 0.15
C LEU A 75 4.73 -18.36 0.10
N LEU A 76 5.54 -18.89 1.03
CA LEU A 76 6.96 -18.54 1.21
C LEU A 76 7.79 -18.57 -0.09
N PRO A 77 7.75 -19.63 -0.92
CA PRO A 77 8.57 -19.69 -2.12
C PRO A 77 8.27 -18.62 -3.16
N LYS A 78 7.08 -18.00 -3.05
CA LYS A 78 6.57 -17.03 -3.99
C LYS A 78 6.30 -15.67 -3.33
N LEU A 79 6.71 -15.50 -2.07
CA LEU A 79 6.43 -14.28 -1.31
C LEU A 79 7.13 -13.10 -1.95
N GLN A 80 6.36 -12.31 -2.68
CA GLN A 80 6.78 -11.04 -3.26
C GLN A 80 6.11 -9.89 -2.51
N THR A 81 6.78 -8.75 -2.43
CA THR A 81 6.25 -7.55 -1.77
C THR A 81 4.88 -7.13 -2.31
N ARG A 82 4.64 -7.31 -3.62
CA ARG A 82 3.34 -7.01 -4.25
C ARG A 82 2.23 -7.94 -3.76
N ILE A 83 2.53 -9.22 -3.55
CA ILE A 83 1.56 -10.21 -3.04
C ILE A 83 1.21 -9.86 -1.61
N LEU A 84 2.21 -9.67 -0.76
CA LEU A 84 2.01 -9.26 0.62
C LEU A 84 1.20 -7.96 0.73
N ALA A 85 1.53 -6.95 -0.07
CA ALA A 85 0.78 -5.70 -0.08
C ALA A 85 -0.69 -5.87 -0.50
N ARG A 86 -1.00 -6.81 -1.40
CA ARG A 86 -2.38 -7.14 -1.78
C ARG A 86 -3.14 -7.82 -0.64
N ILE A 87 -2.51 -8.75 0.05
CA ILE A 87 -3.10 -9.43 1.22
C ILE A 87 -3.36 -8.40 2.32
N LEU A 88 -2.36 -7.61 2.70
CA LEU A 88 -2.50 -6.57 3.72
C LEU A 88 -3.70 -5.64 3.45
N LYS A 89 -3.88 -5.20 2.21
CA LYS A 89 -5.00 -4.31 1.85
C LYS A 89 -6.39 -4.91 2.00
N GLN A 90 -6.51 -6.24 2.07
CA GLN A 90 -7.79 -6.92 2.31
C GLN A 90 -8.12 -6.99 3.81
N LEU A 91 -7.12 -6.89 4.68
CA LEU A 91 -7.30 -6.95 6.12
C LEU A 91 -7.97 -5.69 6.65
N ARG A 92 -8.76 -5.86 7.71
CA ARG A 92 -9.48 -4.79 8.40
C ARG A 92 -8.89 -4.51 9.77
N GLN A 93 -8.44 -5.56 10.46
CA GLN A 93 -7.89 -5.47 11.81
C GLN A 93 -6.39 -5.13 11.78
N PRO A 94 -5.96 -4.05 12.49
CA PRO A 94 -4.55 -3.68 12.60
C PRO A 94 -3.66 -4.78 13.19
N ALA A 95 -4.16 -5.49 14.20
CA ALA A 95 -3.40 -6.55 14.88
C ALA A 95 -2.97 -7.66 13.92
N VAL A 96 -3.92 -8.15 13.10
CA VAL A 96 -3.67 -9.19 12.09
C VAL A 96 -2.72 -8.68 11.00
N ALA A 97 -2.90 -7.43 10.56
CA ALA A 97 -2.03 -6.81 9.58
C ALA A 97 -0.59 -6.65 10.09
N TRP A 98 -0.41 -6.23 11.35
CA TRP A 98 0.89 -6.17 12.02
C TRP A 98 1.54 -7.54 12.15
N SER A 99 0.77 -8.56 12.58
CA SER A 99 1.27 -9.92 12.74
C SER A 99 1.80 -10.47 11.41
N LEU A 100 1.04 -10.30 10.32
CA LEU A 100 1.46 -10.71 8.98
C LEU A 100 2.69 -9.93 8.49
N PHE A 101 2.72 -8.61 8.70
CA PHE A 101 3.83 -7.77 8.30
C PHE A 101 5.12 -8.18 9.02
N ARG A 102 5.09 -8.34 10.34
CA ARG A 102 6.24 -8.78 11.14
C ARG A 102 6.66 -10.22 10.83
N TRP A 103 5.70 -11.10 10.55
CA TRP A 103 6.01 -12.45 10.10
C TRP A 103 6.82 -12.42 8.80
N ALA A 104 6.40 -11.66 7.81
CA ALA A 104 7.12 -11.51 6.55
C ALA A 104 8.54 -10.93 6.75
N GLN A 105 8.70 -9.98 7.66
CA GLN A 105 10.00 -9.39 7.99
C GLN A 105 11.01 -10.42 8.55
N ARG A 106 10.53 -11.48 9.21
CA ARG A 106 11.39 -12.55 9.75
C ARG A 106 11.81 -13.55 8.69
N GLN A 107 11.23 -13.52 7.49
CA GLN A 107 11.55 -14.50 6.45
C GLN A 107 12.91 -14.19 5.83
N PRO A 108 13.75 -15.22 5.62
CA PRO A 108 15.05 -15.04 4.97
C PRO A 108 14.84 -14.49 3.56
N LEU A 109 15.67 -13.53 3.17
CA LEU A 109 15.65 -12.88 1.85
C LEU A 109 14.43 -12.01 1.54
N PHE A 110 13.49 -11.84 2.47
CA PHE A 110 12.37 -10.92 2.28
C PHE A 110 12.71 -9.54 2.84
N MET A 111 12.54 -8.52 2.01
CA MET A 111 12.69 -7.12 2.41
C MET A 111 11.42 -6.36 2.06
N HIS A 112 10.88 -5.66 3.05
CA HIS A 112 9.75 -4.77 2.81
C HIS A 112 10.15 -3.63 1.87
N ASP A 113 9.25 -3.27 0.99
CA ASP A 113 9.35 -2.13 0.09
C ASP A 113 8.23 -1.11 0.36
N TYR A 114 8.21 -0.02 -0.41
CA TYR A 114 7.15 0.99 -0.31
C TYR A 114 5.72 0.42 -0.40
N TYR A 115 5.51 -0.65 -1.19
CA TYR A 115 4.16 -1.21 -1.39
C TYR A 115 3.65 -1.88 -0.13
N THR A 116 4.49 -2.62 0.57
CA THR A 116 4.14 -3.31 1.82
C THR A 116 3.93 -2.32 2.97
N PHE A 117 4.82 -1.35 3.13
CA PHE A 117 4.67 -0.30 4.13
C PHE A 117 3.40 0.53 3.92
N TYR A 118 3.12 0.97 2.68
CA TYR A 118 1.90 1.74 2.40
C TYR A 118 0.62 0.92 2.49
N ALA A 119 0.69 -0.39 2.23
CA ALA A 119 -0.45 -1.27 2.46
C ALA A 119 -0.79 -1.34 3.95
N LEU A 120 0.22 -1.48 4.83
CA LEU A 120 0.02 -1.47 6.27
C LEU A 120 -0.52 -0.11 6.75
N ILE A 121 0.09 1.01 6.35
CA ILE A 121 -0.39 2.37 6.68
C ILE A 121 -1.85 2.56 6.27
N HIS A 122 -2.27 2.01 5.14
CA HIS A 122 -3.65 2.11 4.70
C HIS A 122 -4.63 1.38 5.61
N VAL A 123 -4.26 0.20 6.11
CA VAL A 123 -5.07 -0.57 7.09
C VAL A 123 -5.14 0.20 8.41
N LEU A 124 -4.00 0.63 8.94
CA LEU A 124 -3.92 1.41 10.18
C LEU A 124 -4.73 2.70 10.08
N GLY A 125 -4.62 3.41 8.95
CA GLY A 125 -5.37 4.65 8.72
C GLY A 125 -6.88 4.45 8.66
N LYS A 126 -7.37 3.32 8.12
CA LYS A 126 -8.78 2.97 8.14
C LYS A 126 -9.29 2.64 9.53
N ALA A 127 -8.47 2.01 10.34
CA ALA A 127 -8.79 1.64 11.71
C ALA A 127 -8.61 2.81 12.70
N GLY A 128 -7.97 3.91 12.29
CA GLY A 128 -7.68 5.04 13.16
C GLY A 128 -6.48 4.83 14.09
N ASP A 129 -5.66 3.81 13.84
CA ASP A 129 -4.43 3.56 14.59
C ASP A 129 -3.32 4.52 14.14
N LEU A 130 -3.35 5.73 14.68
CA LEU A 130 -2.43 6.81 14.30
C LEU A 130 -1.02 6.58 14.85
N ASP A 131 -0.91 6.00 16.04
CA ASP A 131 0.37 5.66 16.66
C ASP A 131 1.07 4.54 15.87
N GLY A 132 0.29 3.56 15.40
CA GLY A 132 0.77 2.55 14.48
C GLY A 132 1.33 3.15 13.19
N ILE A 133 0.68 4.17 12.62
CA ILE A 133 1.20 4.85 11.41
C ILE A 133 2.55 5.52 11.69
N TRP A 134 2.71 6.20 12.83
CA TRP A 134 3.99 6.79 13.21
C TRP A 134 5.08 5.74 13.38
N THR A 135 4.78 4.61 14.01
CA THR A 135 5.69 3.47 14.14
C THR A 135 6.16 2.98 12.76
N VAL A 136 5.22 2.83 11.81
CA VAL A 136 5.56 2.41 10.44
C VAL A 136 6.43 3.44 9.71
N VAL A 137 6.18 4.73 9.91
CA VAL A 137 7.00 5.81 9.34
C VAL A 137 8.44 5.77 9.85
N ASP A 138 8.62 5.49 11.15
CA ASP A 138 9.95 5.31 11.73
C ASP A 138 10.63 4.04 11.23
N ASP A 139 9.89 2.93 11.11
CA ASP A 139 10.40 1.68 10.53
C ASP A 139 10.84 1.87 9.07
N MET A 140 10.10 2.64 8.26
CA MET A 140 10.51 3.01 6.91
C MET A 140 11.83 3.77 6.90
N ARG A 141 11.99 4.74 7.80
CA ARG A 141 13.23 5.51 7.94
C ARG A 141 14.40 4.61 8.35
N ASN A 142 14.19 3.73 9.32
CA ASN A 142 15.20 2.78 9.80
C ASN A 142 15.60 1.77 8.73
N ALA A 143 14.66 1.40 7.83
CA ALA A 143 14.93 0.58 6.65
C ALA A 143 15.63 1.34 5.51
N GLY A 144 15.99 2.62 5.70
CA GLY A 144 16.63 3.45 4.68
C GLY A 144 15.70 3.90 3.55
N LEU A 145 14.39 3.73 3.71
CA LEU A 145 13.41 4.15 2.72
C LEU A 145 13.05 5.62 2.89
N ARG A 146 13.04 6.36 1.79
CA ARG A 146 12.61 7.76 1.83
C ARG A 146 11.10 7.84 2.01
N VAL A 147 10.64 8.43 3.12
CA VAL A 147 9.21 8.60 3.39
C VAL A 147 8.61 9.63 2.41
N LYS A 148 7.49 9.27 1.77
CA LYS A 148 6.72 10.12 0.85
C LYS A 148 5.53 10.76 1.59
N PRO A 149 4.81 11.74 0.99
CA PRO A 149 3.73 12.48 1.66
C PRO A 149 2.53 11.66 2.13
N ILE A 150 2.29 10.46 1.57
CA ILE A 150 1.06 9.67 1.82
C ILE A 150 0.76 9.40 3.30
N PRO A 151 1.70 8.88 4.13
CA PRO A 151 1.47 8.65 5.56
C PRO A 151 1.02 9.92 6.29
N PHE A 152 1.74 11.00 6.06
CA PHE A 152 1.46 12.29 6.71
C PHE A 152 0.09 12.86 6.29
N THR A 153 -0.29 12.70 5.02
CA THR A 153 -1.62 13.11 4.54
C THR A 153 -2.73 12.33 5.22
N ILE A 154 -2.54 11.02 5.43
CA ILE A 154 -3.49 10.17 6.18
C ILE A 154 -3.59 10.64 7.64
N LEU A 155 -2.46 10.86 8.31
CA LEU A 155 -2.42 11.37 9.70
C LEU A 155 -3.12 12.73 9.83
N ILE A 156 -2.80 13.69 8.95
CA ILE A 156 -3.43 15.02 8.95
C ILE A 156 -4.95 14.90 8.76
N SER A 157 -5.40 14.06 7.82
CA SER A 157 -6.82 13.85 7.57
C SER A 157 -7.52 13.22 8.78
N ALA A 158 -6.89 12.26 9.44
CA ALA A 158 -7.45 11.59 10.60
C ALA A 158 -7.51 12.52 11.82
N TYR A 159 -6.42 13.24 12.13
CA TYR A 159 -6.40 14.25 13.19
C TYR A 159 -7.43 15.35 12.93
N GLY A 160 -7.56 15.81 11.67
CA GLY A 160 -8.54 16.81 11.29
C GLY A 160 -9.99 16.38 11.53
N LYS A 161 -10.32 15.13 11.20
CA LYS A 161 -11.64 14.53 11.47
C LYS A 161 -11.95 14.43 12.96
N SER A 162 -10.95 14.17 13.79
CA SER A 162 -11.06 14.08 15.25
C SER A 162 -10.98 15.43 15.94
N GLY A 163 -10.85 16.56 15.20
CA GLY A 163 -10.70 17.89 15.76
C GLY A 163 -9.34 18.21 16.40
N MET A 164 -8.38 17.28 16.26
CA MET A 164 -7.02 17.38 16.80
C MET A 164 -6.14 18.24 15.87
N LEU A 165 -6.49 19.53 15.77
CA LEU A 165 -5.86 20.45 14.80
C LEU A 165 -4.39 20.74 15.09
N LYS A 166 -3.99 20.73 16.37
CA LYS A 166 -2.60 20.92 16.75
C LYS A 166 -1.73 19.80 16.21
N GLU A 167 -2.17 18.57 16.38
CA GLU A 167 -1.50 17.36 15.91
C GLU A 167 -1.44 17.31 14.38
N ALA A 168 -2.51 17.74 13.71
CA ALA A 168 -2.53 17.86 12.26
C ALA A 168 -1.48 18.88 11.75
N GLU A 169 -1.36 20.04 12.38
CA GLU A 169 -0.35 21.04 12.02
C GLU A 169 1.07 20.61 12.40
N MET A 170 1.24 19.96 13.56
CA MET A 170 2.52 19.38 13.95
C MET A 170 2.96 18.32 12.94
N THR A 171 2.05 17.48 12.46
CA THR A 171 2.33 16.48 11.42
C THR A 171 2.84 17.15 10.13
N LEU A 172 2.20 18.23 9.69
CA LEU A 172 2.67 19.02 8.56
C LEU A 172 4.09 19.57 8.78
N HIS A 173 4.41 19.95 10.02
CA HIS A 173 5.73 20.47 10.39
C HIS A 173 6.78 19.35 10.40
N SER A 174 6.46 18.19 10.98
CA SER A 174 7.34 17.03 11.08
C SER A 174 7.77 16.47 9.73
N MET A 175 6.98 16.69 8.65
CA MET A 175 7.42 16.30 7.31
C MET A 175 8.80 16.82 6.93
N ARG A 176 9.22 17.97 7.47
CA ARG A 176 10.56 18.54 7.23
C ARG A 176 11.66 17.68 7.84
N GLU A 177 11.43 17.12 9.02
CA GLU A 177 12.37 16.23 9.73
C GLU A 177 12.60 14.93 8.96
N PHE A 178 11.59 14.50 8.22
CA PHE A 178 11.67 13.35 7.30
C PHE A 178 12.14 13.73 5.89
N HIS A 179 12.62 14.96 5.67
CA HIS A 179 12.99 15.50 4.36
C HIS A 179 11.89 15.29 3.30
N CYS A 180 10.64 15.29 3.73
CA CYS A 180 9.46 15.09 2.90
C CYS A 180 8.76 16.42 2.64
N LYS A 181 8.72 16.85 1.38
CA LYS A 181 8.01 18.09 1.01
C LYS A 181 6.50 17.83 0.95
N PRO A 182 5.67 18.66 1.63
CA PRO A 182 4.23 18.64 1.44
C PRO A 182 3.86 18.85 -0.04
N ASN A 183 2.84 18.15 -0.50
CA ASN A 183 2.27 18.31 -1.84
C ASN A 183 0.83 18.87 -1.75
N VAL A 184 0.19 19.06 -2.90
CA VAL A 184 -1.19 19.59 -2.97
C VAL A 184 -2.16 18.77 -2.10
N TYR A 185 -2.06 17.44 -2.10
CA TYR A 185 -2.92 16.58 -1.28
C TYR A 185 -2.73 16.80 0.22
N THR A 186 -1.47 17.03 0.65
CA THR A 186 -1.15 17.32 2.05
C THR A 186 -1.73 18.68 2.46
N TYR A 187 -1.58 19.71 1.62
CA TYR A 187 -2.16 21.02 1.89
C TYR A 187 -3.70 20.97 1.87
N ASN A 188 -4.31 20.28 0.92
CA ASN A 188 -5.76 20.12 0.89
C ASN A 188 -6.30 19.42 2.14
N ALA A 189 -5.60 18.38 2.63
CA ALA A 189 -5.98 17.70 3.87
C ALA A 189 -6.00 18.63 5.08
N ILE A 190 -4.98 19.48 5.26
CA ILE A 190 -4.93 20.40 6.40
C ILE A 190 -5.92 21.58 6.23
N LEU A 191 -6.10 22.09 5.01
CA LEU A 191 -7.07 23.13 4.71
C LEU A 191 -8.49 22.64 5.03
N PHE A 192 -8.84 21.43 4.55
CA PHE A 192 -10.11 20.82 4.86
C PHE A 192 -10.30 20.62 6.37
N ALA A 193 -9.29 20.12 7.09
CA ALA A 193 -9.34 19.96 8.54
C ALA A 193 -9.61 21.29 9.26
N LEU A 194 -8.93 22.36 8.87
CA LEU A 194 -9.09 23.68 9.48
C LEU A 194 -10.48 24.30 9.20
N LEU A 195 -10.95 24.18 7.96
CA LEU A 195 -12.28 24.71 7.56
C LEU A 195 -13.41 23.93 8.21
N HIS A 196 -13.30 22.58 8.23
CA HIS A 196 -14.31 21.71 8.87
C HIS A 196 -14.44 21.98 10.38
N ASN A 197 -13.35 22.38 11.03
CA ASN A 197 -13.33 22.73 12.43
C ASN A 197 -13.51 24.24 12.69
N ASN A 198 -14.05 24.98 11.73
CA ASN A 198 -14.38 26.40 11.81
C ASN A 198 -13.17 27.29 12.20
N ARG A 199 -12.04 27.09 11.51
CA ARG A 199 -10.79 27.87 11.68
C ARG A 199 -10.36 28.55 10.37
N PRO A 200 -11.19 29.42 9.77
CA PRO A 200 -10.91 29.99 8.44
C PRO A 200 -9.65 30.85 8.40
N GLU A 201 -9.33 31.59 9.47
CA GLU A 201 -8.12 32.42 9.52
C GLU A 201 -6.85 31.58 9.42
N ARG A 202 -6.81 30.44 10.13
CA ARG A 202 -5.69 29.49 10.05
C ARG A 202 -5.62 28.79 8.69
N ALA A 203 -6.77 28.53 8.07
CA ALA A 203 -6.83 27.98 6.71
C ALA A 203 -6.25 28.99 5.70
N LEU A 204 -6.61 30.27 5.76
CA LEU A 204 -6.03 31.32 4.90
C LEU A 204 -4.51 31.45 5.08
N PHE A 205 -4.02 31.37 6.32
CA PHE A 205 -2.60 31.37 6.59
C PHE A 205 -1.89 30.14 6.00
N THR A 206 -2.50 28.95 6.11
CA THR A 206 -1.97 27.73 5.54
C THR A 206 -2.00 27.74 4.01
N PHE A 207 -3.05 28.29 3.41
CA PHE A 207 -3.13 28.52 1.97
C PHE A 207 -2.03 29.45 1.47
N SER A 208 -1.75 30.55 2.18
CA SER A 208 -0.63 31.42 1.87
C SER A 208 0.70 30.67 1.93
N LYS A 209 0.92 29.79 2.93
CA LYS A 209 2.12 28.92 2.99
C LYS A 209 2.22 27.98 1.81
N MET A 210 1.10 27.39 1.36
CA MET A 210 1.05 26.54 0.18
C MET A 210 1.58 27.28 -1.05
N LEU A 211 1.09 28.50 -1.30
CA LEU A 211 1.54 29.32 -2.42
C LEU A 211 3.02 29.67 -2.31
N HIS A 212 3.50 30.10 -1.15
CA HIS A 212 4.92 30.44 -0.92
C HIS A 212 5.86 29.24 -1.04
N SER A 213 5.33 28.02 -0.79
CA SER A 213 6.13 26.78 -0.99
C SER A 213 6.26 26.37 -2.46
N GLY A 214 5.62 27.07 -3.38
CA GLY A 214 5.57 26.75 -4.80
C GLY A 214 4.60 25.58 -5.11
N CYS A 215 3.72 25.22 -4.17
CA CYS A 215 2.70 24.22 -4.39
C CYS A 215 1.45 24.87 -5.00
N ALA A 216 1.19 24.58 -6.28
CA ALA A 216 0.02 25.14 -6.97
C ALA A 216 -1.27 24.52 -6.44
N PRO A 217 -2.28 25.35 -6.08
CA PRO A 217 -3.63 24.87 -5.77
C PRO A 217 -4.26 24.15 -6.95
N ASP A 218 -5.09 23.16 -6.66
CA ASP A 218 -5.91 22.46 -7.64
C ASP A 218 -7.42 22.72 -7.40
N GLU A 219 -8.26 22.12 -8.23
CA GLU A 219 -9.71 22.26 -8.11
C GLU A 219 -10.22 21.84 -6.72
N THR A 220 -9.62 20.79 -6.12
CA THR A 220 -9.98 20.31 -4.78
C THR A 220 -9.65 21.33 -3.68
N THR A 221 -8.67 22.21 -3.91
CA THR A 221 -8.29 23.25 -2.95
C THR A 221 -9.39 24.30 -2.77
N PHE A 222 -10.26 24.50 -3.78
CA PHE A 222 -11.31 25.52 -3.77
C PHE A 222 -12.71 24.96 -3.50
N ASN A 223 -12.88 23.64 -3.44
CA ASN A 223 -14.14 22.94 -3.11
C ASN A 223 -14.21 22.58 -1.63
#